data_887547e153d767d566404038e94c8380
#
_entry.id   887547e153d767d566404038e94c8380
#
_cell.length_a   1.000
_cell.length_b   1.000
_cell.length_c   1.000
_cell.angle_alpha   90.00
_cell.angle_beta   90.00
_cell.angle_gamma   90.00
#
_symmetry.space_group_name_H-M   'P 1'
#
loop_
_entity.id
_entity.type
_entity.pdbx_description
1 polymer ?
#
loop_
_entity_poly.entity_id
_entity_poly.type
_entity_poly.pdbx_seq_one_letter_code
_entity_poly.pdbx_strand_id
1 'polypeptide(L)'
;KEESGVPYTLDDLIETFRQLPPVQTVFSFIQTQIEKKSQMKRIGTTKTYTDALCRFREFREGEDLDFESMTADLMERYEAWLVDRGLKRNSIAYYLRTLRTLYNRAVEAGLTDDRDIFRHVHISYGKTTKRAISISDIRAIERIDLREDSPLAFARDLFMFSFYMRGMPFVDMAFLRKDDLKRGLVTYCRK
;
A
#
# COMPACT_ATOMS: atom_id res chain seq x y z
N LYS A 1 -41.24 9.13 2.12
CA LYS A 1 -42.18 10.17 1.61
C LYS A 1 -43.35 9.44 1.01
N GLU A 2 -44.29 9.09 1.82
CA GLU A 2 -45.67 8.86 1.45
C GLU A 2 -46.27 10.25 1.13
N GLU A 3 -46.80 10.40 -0.04
CA GLU A 3 -47.74 11.42 -0.47
C GLU A 3 -47.49 11.87 -1.91
N SER A 4 -47.79 11.00 -2.84
CA SER A 4 -48.44 11.39 -4.09
C SER A 4 -49.12 10.11 -4.64
N GLY A 5 -50.47 10.11 -4.58
CA GLY A 5 -51.32 8.98 -5.00
C GLY A 5 -51.33 8.73 -6.50
N VAL A 6 -50.14 8.66 -7.11
CA VAL A 6 -49.96 8.21 -8.52
C VAL A 6 -49.65 6.73 -8.45
N PRO A 7 -50.48 5.85 -9.09
CA PRO A 7 -50.18 4.43 -9.12
C PRO A 7 -48.88 4.20 -9.91
N TYR A 8 -47.85 3.68 -9.23
CA TYR A 8 -46.63 3.26 -9.87
C TYR A 8 -46.87 2.04 -10.74
N THR A 9 -46.45 2.11 -12.00
CA THR A 9 -46.44 0.95 -12.89
C THR A 9 -45.18 0.12 -12.64
N LEU A 10 -45.20 -1.16 -13.03
CA LEU A 10 -44.03 -2.03 -12.94
C LEU A 10 -42.83 -1.43 -13.73
N ASP A 11 -43.12 -0.78 -14.84
CA ASP A 11 -42.12 -0.12 -15.70
C ASP A 11 -41.49 1.10 -15.00
N ASP A 12 -42.26 1.89 -14.25
CA ASP A 12 -41.72 3.01 -13.45
C ASP A 12 -40.76 2.54 -12.35
N LEU A 13 -41.08 1.41 -11.70
CA LEU A 13 -40.20 0.77 -10.73
C LEU A 13 -38.92 0.27 -11.36
N ILE A 14 -39.00 -0.41 -12.52
CA ILE A 14 -37.83 -0.91 -13.25
C ILE A 14 -36.96 0.26 -13.72
N GLU A 15 -37.56 1.35 -14.18
CA GLU A 15 -36.83 2.54 -14.64
C GLU A 15 -36.15 3.26 -13.46
N THR A 16 -36.83 3.36 -12.32
CA THR A 16 -36.25 3.89 -11.07
C THR A 16 -35.09 3.02 -10.57
N PHE A 17 -35.20 1.68 -10.64
CA PHE A 17 -34.10 0.77 -10.30
C PHE A 17 -32.92 0.88 -11.28
N ARG A 18 -33.16 1.13 -12.55
CA ARG A 18 -32.10 1.36 -13.56
C ARG A 18 -31.39 2.71 -13.37
N GLN A 19 -32.07 3.71 -12.78
CA GLN A 19 -31.52 5.03 -12.50
C GLN A 19 -30.77 5.10 -11.16
N LEU A 20 -30.91 4.08 -10.27
CA LEU A 20 -30.10 4.02 -9.08
C LEU A 20 -28.62 3.84 -9.49
N PRO A 21 -27.71 4.69 -8.98
CA PRO A 21 -26.29 4.48 -9.26
C PRO A 21 -25.91 3.06 -8.84
N PRO A 22 -25.10 2.35 -9.64
CA PRO A 22 -24.69 0.99 -9.31
C PRO A 22 -24.11 0.99 -7.89
N VAL A 23 -24.65 0.09 -7.04
CA VAL A 23 -24.14 -0.08 -5.67
C VAL A 23 -22.64 -0.33 -5.78
N GLN A 24 -21.85 0.59 -5.24
CA GLN A 24 -20.39 0.51 -5.34
C GLN A 24 -19.90 -0.56 -4.38
N THR A 25 -19.45 -1.67 -4.95
CA THR A 25 -18.88 -2.81 -4.19
C THR A 25 -17.46 -2.48 -3.70
N VAL A 26 -16.97 -3.27 -2.75
CA VAL A 26 -15.66 -3.07 -2.14
C VAL A 26 -14.53 -3.13 -3.18
N PHE A 27 -14.54 -4.15 -4.06
CA PHE A 27 -13.48 -4.27 -5.06
C PHE A 27 -13.55 -3.18 -6.12
N SER A 28 -14.75 -2.80 -6.55
CA SER A 28 -14.95 -1.72 -7.52
C SER A 28 -14.50 -0.36 -6.96
N PHE A 29 -14.78 -0.10 -5.68
CA PHE A 29 -14.30 1.10 -5.00
C PHE A 29 -12.77 1.13 -4.89
N ILE A 30 -12.16 0.02 -4.44
CA ILE A 30 -10.69 -0.07 -4.33
C ILE A 30 -10.04 0.13 -5.70
N GLN A 31 -10.61 -0.46 -6.76
CA GLN A 31 -10.14 -0.28 -8.13
C GLN A 31 -10.17 1.20 -8.54
N THR A 32 -11.26 1.90 -8.25
CA THR A 32 -11.36 3.34 -8.49
C THR A 32 -10.28 4.14 -7.73
N GLN A 33 -9.97 3.76 -6.47
CA GLN A 33 -8.90 4.40 -5.71
C GLN A 33 -7.51 4.14 -6.32
N ILE A 34 -7.27 2.93 -6.84
CA ILE A 34 -6.02 2.57 -7.56
C ILE A 34 -5.87 3.46 -8.79
N GLU A 35 -6.90 3.60 -9.61
CA GLU A 35 -6.91 4.42 -10.82
C GLU A 35 -6.63 5.91 -10.50
N LYS A 36 -7.31 6.46 -9.49
CA LYS A 36 -7.05 7.84 -9.01
C LYS A 36 -5.59 8.05 -8.62
N LYS A 37 -4.97 7.07 -7.91
CA LYS A 37 -3.55 7.18 -7.52
C LYS A 37 -2.60 7.01 -8.69
N SER A 38 -2.94 6.17 -9.65
CA SER A 38 -2.20 5.99 -10.90
C SER A 38 -2.19 7.28 -11.73
N GLN A 39 -3.34 7.91 -11.93
CA GLN A 39 -3.46 9.21 -12.62
C GLN A 39 -2.63 10.31 -11.94
N MET A 40 -2.55 10.30 -10.60
CA MET A 40 -1.70 11.21 -9.83
C MET A 40 -0.21 10.82 -9.85
N LYS A 41 0.19 9.81 -10.64
CA LYS A 41 1.56 9.27 -10.72
C LYS A 41 2.15 8.85 -9.36
N ARG A 42 1.29 8.46 -8.40
CA ARG A 42 1.70 7.96 -7.08
C ARG A 42 1.99 6.45 -7.14
N ILE A 43 3.05 6.07 -7.86
CA ILE A 43 3.40 4.67 -8.17
C ILE A 43 3.45 3.78 -6.94
N GLY A 44 4.09 4.22 -5.84
CA GLY A 44 4.19 3.45 -4.60
C GLY A 44 2.83 3.15 -3.98
N THR A 45 1.95 4.15 -3.88
CA THR A 45 0.60 3.98 -3.33
C THR A 45 -0.27 3.13 -4.25
N THR A 46 -0.18 3.31 -5.56
CA THR A 46 -0.87 2.48 -6.56
C THR A 46 -0.53 1.01 -6.36
N LYS A 47 0.77 0.68 -6.29
CA LYS A 47 1.22 -0.69 -6.03
C LYS A 47 0.69 -1.22 -4.70
N THR A 48 0.77 -0.45 -3.61
CA THR A 48 0.28 -0.85 -2.29
C THR A 48 -1.21 -1.22 -2.32
N TYR A 49 -2.04 -0.41 -2.98
CA TYR A 49 -3.48 -0.68 -3.10
C TYR A 49 -3.76 -1.89 -3.98
N THR A 50 -3.03 -2.03 -5.10
CA THR A 50 -3.15 -3.19 -5.98
C THR A 50 -2.78 -4.48 -5.26
N ASP A 51 -1.65 -4.50 -4.54
CA ASP A 51 -1.20 -5.67 -3.77
C ASP A 51 -2.25 -6.07 -2.70
N ALA A 52 -2.84 -5.08 -2.01
CA ALA A 52 -3.88 -5.34 -1.01
C ALA A 52 -5.17 -5.88 -1.63
N LEU A 53 -5.62 -5.30 -2.75
CA LEU A 53 -6.80 -5.80 -3.48
C LEU A 53 -6.59 -7.21 -4.00
N CYS A 54 -5.44 -7.50 -4.63
CA CYS A 54 -5.13 -8.83 -5.14
C CYS A 54 -5.17 -9.88 -4.02
N ARG A 55 -4.56 -9.56 -2.86
CA ARG A 55 -4.53 -10.48 -1.72
C ARG A 55 -5.91 -10.67 -1.07
N PHE A 56 -6.70 -9.61 -0.97
CA PHE A 56 -8.07 -9.71 -0.42
C PHE A 56 -9.01 -10.44 -1.38
N ARG A 57 -8.87 -10.21 -2.71
CA ARG A 57 -9.61 -10.95 -3.74
C ARG A 57 -9.27 -12.45 -3.72
N GLU A 58 -8.01 -12.82 -3.49
CA GLU A 58 -7.58 -14.22 -3.34
C GLU A 58 -8.25 -14.88 -2.12
N PHE A 59 -8.31 -14.20 -0.99
CA PHE A 59 -9.02 -14.67 0.20
C PHE A 59 -10.52 -14.88 -0.06
N ARG A 60 -11.12 -14.02 -0.86
CA ARG A 60 -12.53 -14.06 -1.22
C ARG A 60 -12.81 -14.97 -2.44
N GLU A 61 -11.81 -15.69 -2.97
CA GLU A 61 -11.93 -16.55 -4.15
C GLU A 61 -12.47 -15.82 -5.39
N GLY A 62 -12.26 -14.51 -5.45
CA GLY A 62 -12.71 -13.64 -6.53
C GLY A 62 -14.10 -13.03 -6.31
N GLU A 63 -14.85 -13.47 -5.30
CA GLU A 63 -16.18 -12.94 -4.99
C GLU A 63 -16.09 -11.54 -4.37
N ASP A 64 -16.71 -10.58 -5.04
CA ASP A 64 -16.85 -9.22 -4.51
C ASP A 64 -17.89 -9.18 -3.39
N LEU A 65 -17.93 -8.08 -2.66
CA LEU A 65 -18.86 -7.89 -1.54
C LEU A 65 -19.26 -6.42 -1.45
N ASP A 66 -20.41 -6.17 -0.82
CA ASP A 66 -20.83 -4.84 -0.38
C ASP A 66 -20.10 -4.41 0.90
N PHE A 67 -20.17 -3.11 1.21
CA PHE A 67 -19.54 -2.59 2.42
C PHE A 67 -20.23 -3.04 3.71
N GLU A 68 -21.48 -3.41 3.66
CA GLU A 68 -22.21 -3.91 4.82
C GLU A 68 -21.70 -5.30 5.24
N SER A 69 -21.30 -6.10 4.28
CA SER A 69 -20.70 -7.43 4.49
C SER A 69 -19.26 -7.36 5.02
N MET A 70 -18.60 -6.20 5.01
CA MET A 70 -17.31 -6.00 5.68
C MET A 70 -17.51 -5.92 7.19
N THR A 71 -17.33 -7.02 7.89
CA THR A 71 -17.50 -7.14 9.34
C THR A 71 -16.17 -7.36 10.07
N ALA A 72 -16.15 -7.17 11.40
CA ALA A 72 -14.99 -7.49 12.22
C ALA A 72 -14.61 -8.98 12.11
N ASP A 73 -15.61 -9.88 12.12
CA ASP A 73 -15.40 -11.33 11.93
C ASP A 73 -14.74 -11.64 10.56
N LEU A 74 -15.16 -10.97 9.50
CA LEU A 74 -14.53 -11.14 8.19
C LEU A 74 -13.05 -10.71 8.23
N MET A 75 -12.70 -9.64 8.94
CA MET A 75 -11.32 -9.19 9.08
C MET A 75 -10.49 -10.14 9.93
N GLU A 76 -11.03 -10.70 10.98
CA GLU A 76 -10.36 -11.74 11.79
C GLU A 76 -10.10 -13.02 10.97
N ARG A 77 -11.08 -13.47 10.18
CA ARG A 77 -10.90 -14.60 9.25
C ARG A 77 -9.85 -14.30 8.17
N TYR A 78 -9.81 -13.08 7.66
CA TYR A 78 -8.79 -12.67 6.71
C TYR A 78 -7.39 -12.67 7.35
N GLU A 79 -7.24 -12.17 8.58
CA GLU A 79 -5.98 -12.24 9.33
C GLU A 79 -5.53 -13.69 9.52
N ALA A 80 -6.41 -14.58 9.98
CA ALA A 80 -6.14 -16.00 10.15
C ALA A 80 -5.69 -16.67 8.84
N TRP A 81 -6.38 -16.38 7.75
CA TRP A 81 -6.02 -16.87 6.41
C TRP A 81 -4.63 -16.40 5.97
N LEU A 82 -4.25 -15.14 6.26
CA LEU A 82 -2.90 -14.64 5.98
C LEU A 82 -1.83 -15.36 6.81
N VAL A 83 -2.13 -15.68 8.08
CA VAL A 83 -1.25 -16.48 8.95
C VAL A 83 -1.07 -17.89 8.40
N ASP A 84 -2.13 -18.58 8.02
CA ASP A 84 -2.11 -19.92 7.45
C ASP A 84 -1.28 -20.00 6.16
N ARG A 85 -1.23 -18.93 5.41
CA ARG A 85 -0.34 -18.79 4.23
C ARG A 85 1.12 -18.52 4.57
N GLY A 86 1.49 -18.52 5.84
CA GLY A 86 2.86 -18.33 6.32
C GLY A 86 3.39 -16.89 6.21
N LEU A 87 2.52 -15.88 6.10
CA LEU A 87 2.96 -14.49 6.03
C LEU A 87 3.54 -14.03 7.37
N LYS A 88 4.61 -13.25 7.32
CA LYS A 88 5.19 -12.64 8.50
C LYS A 88 4.28 -11.53 9.04
N ARG A 89 4.28 -11.33 10.37
CA ARG A 89 3.45 -10.35 11.08
C ARG A 89 3.43 -8.95 10.42
N ASN A 90 4.59 -8.46 9.97
CA ASN A 90 4.66 -7.14 9.33
C ASN A 90 3.99 -7.11 7.94
N SER A 91 4.00 -8.23 7.22
CA SER A 91 3.28 -8.35 5.95
C SER A 91 1.76 -8.39 6.17
N ILE A 92 1.31 -9.10 7.20
CA ILE A 92 -0.11 -9.12 7.61
C ILE A 92 -0.57 -7.71 7.99
N ALA A 93 0.18 -7.05 8.87
CA ALA A 93 -0.10 -5.67 9.26
C ALA A 93 -0.13 -4.70 8.06
N TYR A 94 0.73 -4.90 7.06
CA TYR A 94 0.73 -4.11 5.82
C TYR A 94 -0.59 -4.24 5.06
N TYR A 95 -1.10 -5.46 4.85
CA TYR A 95 -2.37 -5.69 4.14
C TYR A 95 -3.56 -5.14 4.92
N LEU A 96 -3.65 -5.44 6.22
CA LEU A 96 -4.74 -4.98 7.08
C LEU A 96 -4.78 -3.45 7.19
N ARG A 97 -3.64 -2.79 7.37
CA ARG A 97 -3.56 -1.30 7.38
C ARG A 97 -3.98 -0.69 6.06
N THR A 98 -3.61 -1.30 4.96
CA THR A 98 -3.99 -0.81 3.63
C THR A 98 -5.50 -0.92 3.43
N LEU A 99 -6.11 -2.07 3.79
CA LEU A 99 -7.56 -2.24 3.75
C LEU A 99 -8.27 -1.26 4.70
N ARG A 100 -7.76 -1.05 5.92
CA ARG A 100 -8.30 -0.05 6.85
C ARG A 100 -8.28 1.35 6.23
N THR A 101 -7.19 1.72 5.58
CA THR A 101 -7.10 3.02 4.90
C THR A 101 -8.13 3.16 3.79
N LEU A 102 -8.37 2.08 3.03
CA LEU A 102 -9.37 2.06 1.95
C LEU A 102 -10.80 2.07 2.50
N TYR A 103 -11.07 1.34 3.58
CA TYR A 103 -12.36 1.35 4.27
C TYR A 103 -12.68 2.74 4.82
N ASN A 104 -11.75 3.40 5.51
CA ASN A 104 -11.94 4.75 6.02
C ASN A 104 -12.26 5.75 4.89
N ARG A 105 -11.67 5.57 3.70
CA ARG A 105 -12.02 6.37 2.52
C ARG A 105 -13.43 6.10 2.00
N ALA A 106 -13.92 4.88 2.16
CA ALA A 106 -15.31 4.57 1.82
C ALA A 106 -16.27 5.21 2.83
N VAL A 107 -15.92 5.23 4.11
CA VAL A 107 -16.66 5.98 5.15
C VAL A 107 -16.67 7.48 4.83
N GLU A 108 -15.51 8.08 4.51
CA GLU A 108 -15.40 9.48 4.10
C GLU A 108 -16.25 9.80 2.85
N ALA A 109 -16.41 8.83 1.96
CA ALA A 109 -17.22 8.94 0.75
C ALA A 109 -18.73 8.67 0.99
N GLY A 110 -19.14 8.34 2.22
CA GLY A 110 -20.53 8.05 2.59
C GLY A 110 -21.07 6.71 2.05
N LEU A 111 -20.16 5.78 1.70
CA LEU A 111 -20.54 4.45 1.19
C LEU A 111 -20.87 3.45 2.31
N THR A 112 -20.45 3.74 3.53
CA THR A 112 -20.69 2.93 4.73
C THR A 112 -20.44 3.78 5.97
N ASP A 113 -21.00 3.34 7.10
CA ASP A 113 -20.71 3.94 8.40
C ASP A 113 -19.43 3.37 9.00
N ASP A 114 -18.77 4.13 9.89
CA ASP A 114 -17.62 3.65 10.66
C ASP A 114 -18.08 2.66 11.74
N ARG A 115 -17.85 1.36 11.49
CA ARG A 115 -18.22 0.27 12.39
C ARG A 115 -17.02 -0.35 13.12
N ASP A 116 -15.85 0.32 13.07
CA ASP A 116 -14.60 -0.15 13.69
C ASP A 116 -14.28 -1.64 13.43
N ILE A 117 -14.43 -2.06 12.19
CA ILE A 117 -14.28 -3.46 11.78
C ILE A 117 -12.85 -4.02 11.95
N PHE A 118 -11.86 -3.15 12.22
CA PHE A 118 -10.46 -3.54 12.43
C PHE A 118 -10.04 -3.62 13.91
N ARG A 119 -10.97 -3.52 14.86
CA ARG A 119 -10.70 -3.47 16.31
C ARG A 119 -10.01 -4.71 16.86
N HIS A 120 -10.28 -5.90 16.27
CA HIS A 120 -9.79 -7.19 16.77
C HIS A 120 -8.59 -7.74 16.01
N VAL A 121 -8.14 -7.07 14.95
CA VAL A 121 -6.99 -7.52 14.13
C VAL A 121 -5.70 -6.74 14.44
N HIS A 122 -4.57 -7.42 14.27
CA HIS A 122 -3.26 -6.83 14.54
C HIS A 122 -2.76 -5.98 13.39
N ILE A 123 -2.97 -4.67 13.49
CA ILE A 123 -2.50 -3.69 12.50
C ILE A 123 -1.15 -3.05 12.84
N SER A 124 -0.56 -3.37 13.99
CA SER A 124 0.73 -2.81 14.41
C SER A 124 1.91 -3.58 13.86
N TYR A 125 2.97 -2.87 13.45
CA TYR A 125 4.22 -3.53 13.08
C TYR A 125 4.93 -4.09 14.31
N GLY A 126 5.43 -5.32 14.19
CA GLY A 126 6.34 -5.89 15.18
C GLY A 126 7.70 -5.20 15.17
N LYS A 127 8.41 -5.27 16.28
CA LYS A 127 9.81 -4.82 16.34
C LYS A 127 10.65 -5.65 15.35
N THR A 128 11.43 -4.96 14.53
CA THR A 128 12.39 -5.60 13.62
C THR A 128 13.80 -5.48 14.22
N THR A 129 14.60 -6.53 14.05
CA THR A 129 16.01 -6.48 14.43
C THR A 129 16.72 -5.46 13.55
N LYS A 130 17.33 -4.46 14.20
CA LYS A 130 18.17 -3.50 13.48
C LYS A 130 19.44 -4.19 13.00
N ARG A 131 19.73 -4.09 11.72
CA ARG A 131 20.94 -4.66 11.10
C ARG A 131 22.04 -3.60 10.99
N ALA A 132 22.28 -2.89 12.09
CA ALA A 132 23.40 -1.96 12.15
C ALA A 132 24.70 -2.76 12.21
N ILE A 133 25.69 -2.37 11.42
CA ILE A 133 27.04 -2.90 11.45
C ILE A 133 27.98 -1.90 12.18
N SER A 134 29.08 -2.40 12.69
CA SER A 134 30.05 -1.56 13.39
C SER A 134 30.84 -0.66 12.43
N ILE A 135 31.42 0.42 12.96
CA ILE A 135 32.29 1.28 12.15
C ILE A 135 33.58 0.55 11.70
N SER A 136 34.01 -0.47 12.45
CA SER A 136 35.13 -1.33 12.06
C SER A 136 34.77 -2.17 10.83
N ASP A 137 33.55 -2.70 10.76
CA ASP A 137 33.08 -3.44 9.61
C ASP A 137 32.95 -2.54 8.35
N ILE A 138 32.47 -1.31 8.55
CA ILE A 138 32.42 -0.33 7.45
C ILE A 138 33.81 -0.03 6.91
N ARG A 139 34.79 0.19 7.78
CA ARG A 139 36.19 0.40 7.38
C ARG A 139 36.80 -0.85 6.72
N ALA A 140 36.41 -2.04 7.15
CA ALA A 140 36.84 -3.28 6.51
C ALA A 140 36.27 -3.38 5.08
N ILE A 141 34.99 -3.07 4.89
CA ILE A 141 34.35 -3.03 3.57
C ILE A 141 35.04 -2.02 2.64
N GLU A 142 35.37 -0.83 3.14
CA GLU A 142 36.09 0.20 2.38
C GLU A 142 37.45 -0.27 1.86
N ARG A 143 38.18 -1.07 2.67
CA ARG A 143 39.52 -1.55 2.37
C ARG A 143 39.60 -2.85 1.57
N ILE A 144 38.45 -3.47 1.25
CA ILE A 144 38.43 -4.70 0.46
C ILE A 144 39.07 -4.41 -0.90
N ASP A 145 40.14 -5.16 -1.22
CA ASP A 145 40.73 -5.14 -2.54
C ASP A 145 39.84 -5.94 -3.50
N LEU A 146 39.25 -5.26 -4.46
CA LEU A 146 38.35 -5.85 -5.45
C LEU A 146 38.79 -5.38 -6.82
N ARG A 147 38.65 -6.28 -7.80
CA ARG A 147 38.84 -5.93 -9.21
C ARG A 147 37.87 -4.77 -9.58
N GLU A 148 38.40 -3.68 -10.10
CA GLU A 148 37.69 -2.40 -10.34
C GLU A 148 36.38 -2.57 -11.14
N ASP A 149 36.36 -3.42 -12.16
CA ASP A 149 35.19 -3.67 -13.02
C ASP A 149 34.24 -4.73 -12.45
N SER A 150 34.43 -5.17 -11.20
CA SER A 150 33.57 -6.21 -10.64
C SER A 150 32.25 -5.65 -10.10
N PRO A 151 31.12 -6.39 -10.21
CA PRO A 151 29.86 -6.01 -9.58
C PRO A 151 29.98 -5.75 -8.08
N LEU A 152 30.93 -6.43 -7.40
CA LEU A 152 31.19 -6.26 -5.96
C LEU A 152 31.89 -4.93 -5.69
N ALA A 153 32.85 -4.48 -6.54
CA ALA A 153 33.46 -3.17 -6.41
C ALA A 153 32.40 -2.07 -6.55
N PHE A 154 31.56 -2.16 -7.54
CA PHE A 154 30.45 -1.23 -7.75
C PHE A 154 29.47 -1.21 -6.55
N ALA A 155 29.11 -2.38 -6.02
CA ALA A 155 28.23 -2.49 -4.84
C ALA A 155 28.90 -1.88 -3.59
N ARG A 156 30.20 -2.12 -3.35
CA ARG A 156 30.97 -1.48 -2.29
C ARG A 156 30.94 0.04 -2.43
N ASP A 157 31.20 0.55 -3.59
CA ASP A 157 31.30 2.01 -3.84
C ASP A 157 29.92 2.69 -3.64
N LEU A 158 28.84 2.07 -4.09
CA LEU A 158 27.48 2.54 -3.81
C LEU A 158 27.16 2.52 -2.31
N PHE A 159 27.55 1.47 -1.60
CA PHE A 159 27.37 1.38 -0.16
C PHE A 159 28.15 2.48 0.57
N MET A 160 29.43 2.66 0.22
CA MET A 160 30.29 3.70 0.83
C MET A 160 29.77 5.09 0.51
N PHE A 161 29.33 5.33 -0.75
CA PHE A 161 28.70 6.60 -1.12
C PHE A 161 27.45 6.87 -0.28
N SER A 162 26.57 5.89 -0.15
CA SER A 162 25.38 6.01 0.71
C SER A 162 25.75 6.34 2.15
N PHE A 163 26.78 5.67 2.70
CA PHE A 163 27.24 5.89 4.05
C PHE A 163 27.76 7.33 4.25
N TYR A 164 28.64 7.82 3.39
CA TYR A 164 29.20 9.19 3.47
C TYR A 164 28.12 10.25 3.20
N MET A 165 27.10 9.92 2.39
CA MET A 165 25.93 10.77 2.15
C MET A 165 24.86 10.63 3.24
N ARG A 166 25.23 10.16 4.46
CA ARG A 166 24.34 10.00 5.63
C ARG A 166 23.11 9.11 5.38
N GLY A 167 23.28 8.04 4.61
CA GLY A 167 22.23 7.08 4.31
C GLY A 167 21.34 7.50 3.13
N MET A 168 21.92 8.10 2.11
CA MET A 168 21.19 8.41 0.87
C MET A 168 20.59 7.13 0.28
N PRO A 169 19.26 7.06 0.06
CA PRO A 169 18.63 5.90 -0.56
C PRO A 169 19.14 5.65 -1.98
N PHE A 170 19.17 4.38 -2.40
CA PHE A 170 19.61 4.00 -3.74
C PHE A 170 18.85 4.72 -4.84
N VAL A 171 17.53 4.90 -4.68
CA VAL A 171 16.70 5.62 -5.66
C VAL A 171 17.16 7.07 -5.84
N ASP A 172 17.53 7.75 -4.75
CA ASP A 172 18.02 9.12 -4.81
C ASP A 172 19.40 9.19 -5.48
N MET A 173 20.29 8.20 -5.20
CA MET A 173 21.58 8.07 -5.88
C MET A 173 21.44 7.87 -7.39
N ALA A 174 20.48 7.01 -7.82
CA ALA A 174 20.23 6.71 -9.22
C ALA A 174 19.73 7.92 -10.03
N PHE A 175 19.13 8.90 -9.37
CA PHE A 175 18.67 10.15 -9.99
C PHE A 175 19.60 11.34 -9.78
N LEU A 176 20.72 11.16 -9.09
CA LEU A 176 21.69 12.22 -8.85
C LEU A 176 22.34 12.65 -10.17
N ARG A 177 22.43 13.95 -10.40
CA ARG A 177 23.02 14.56 -11.60
C ARG A 177 24.35 15.22 -11.27
N LYS A 178 25.21 15.39 -12.27
CA LYS A 178 26.47 16.13 -12.11
C LYS A 178 26.26 17.57 -11.63
N ASP A 179 25.15 18.19 -12.02
CA ASP A 179 24.79 19.56 -11.62
C ASP A 179 24.40 19.66 -10.14
N ASP A 180 24.07 18.55 -9.50
CA ASP A 180 23.76 18.48 -8.08
C ASP A 180 25.04 18.51 -7.21
N LEU A 181 26.20 18.32 -7.84
CA LEU A 181 27.51 18.40 -7.20
C LEU A 181 28.19 19.73 -7.53
N LYS A 182 28.16 20.67 -6.58
CA LYS A 182 28.79 21.99 -6.75
C LYS A 182 29.69 22.30 -5.56
N ARG A 183 30.96 22.69 -5.85
CA ARG A 183 31.94 23.09 -4.82
C ARG A 183 32.11 22.06 -3.69
N GLY A 184 32.10 20.78 -4.01
CA GLY A 184 32.23 19.72 -3.01
C GLY A 184 30.97 19.44 -2.19
N LEU A 185 29.84 20.09 -2.49
CA LEU A 185 28.55 19.87 -1.85
C LEU A 185 27.58 19.15 -2.80
N VAL A 186 26.86 18.16 -2.27
CA VAL A 186 25.76 17.49 -2.97
C VAL A 186 24.44 18.09 -2.51
N THR A 187 23.68 18.64 -3.45
CA THR A 187 22.34 19.19 -3.21
C THR A 187 21.34 18.45 -4.07
N TYR A 188 20.36 17.78 -3.48
CA TYR A 188 19.36 17.03 -4.21
C TYR A 188 17.98 17.10 -3.52
N CYS A 189 16.92 16.88 -4.30
CA CYS A 189 15.56 16.70 -3.76
C CYS A 189 15.27 15.22 -3.57
N ARG A 190 14.85 14.84 -2.36
CA ARG A 190 14.47 13.46 -2.05
C ARG A 190 13.25 13.04 -2.88
N LYS A 191 13.29 11.86 -3.46
CA LYS A 191 12.21 11.25 -4.28
C LYS A 191 11.14 10.56 -3.44
#